data_5e97dd834a5c355b6cd092d83eae0edc
#
_entry.id   5e97dd834a5c355b6cd092d83eae0edc
#
_cell.length_a   1.000
_cell.length_b   1.000
_cell.length_c   1.000
_cell.angle_alpha   90.00
_cell.angle_beta   90.00
_cell.angle_gamma   90.00
#
_symmetry.space_group_name_H-M   'P 1'
#
loop_
_entity.id
_entity.type
_entity.pdbx_description
1 polymer ?
#
loop_
_entity_poly.entity_id
_entity_poly.type
_entity_poly.pdbx_seq_one_letter_code
_entity_poly.pdbx_strand_id
1 'polypeptide(L)'
;MTITISQTRSRCCRPIEIGLFNARELLQHNARTRHLSVAMQIDREALYLIGSYGALCILCCAVALIDLRHGIIPNWLNLAIAALGLANVVVTEGTMAAFTAMGIAVLIGILFLLLQRVYFALRQVDGLGLGDVKFLAAAAIWVGATGIPTLLLIAAIAALGVAGGLQLAGHEMKRQTSIPFGPFLALGLLVTPALQSWLALN
;
A
#
# COMPACT_ATOMS: atom_id res chain seq x y z
N MET A 1 80.69 36.73 43.38
CA MET A 1 80.26 35.42 42.95
C MET A 1 78.73 35.44 42.88
N THR A 2 78.21 35.84 41.71
CA THR A 2 76.78 36.18 41.52
C THR A 2 76.12 35.01 40.68
N ILE A 3 75.21 34.27 41.27
CA ILE A 3 74.51 33.16 40.60
C ILE A 3 73.23 33.76 40.02
N THR A 4 73.16 33.79 38.70
CA THR A 4 71.97 34.15 37.91
C THR A 4 71.08 32.93 37.76
N ILE A 5 69.89 32.95 38.37
CA ILE A 5 68.87 31.91 38.18
C ILE A 5 68.02 32.26 36.95
N SER A 6 68.21 31.50 35.90
CA SER A 6 67.38 31.50 34.68
C SER A 6 66.00 30.89 34.95
N GLN A 7 64.97 31.71 34.82
CA GLN A 7 63.59 31.27 34.83
C GLN A 7 63.23 30.57 33.49
N THR A 8 63.15 29.23 33.50
CA THR A 8 62.60 28.48 32.44
C THR A 8 61.04 28.46 32.57
N ARG A 9 60.38 29.31 31.80
CA ARG A 9 58.94 29.37 31.72
C ARG A 9 58.40 28.08 30.98
N SER A 10 57.88 27.15 31.73
CA SER A 10 57.19 25.94 31.23
C SER A 10 55.97 26.32 30.42
N ARG A 11 56.07 26.15 29.11
CA ARG A 11 54.92 26.11 28.20
C ARG A 11 54.37 24.68 28.24
N CYS A 12 53.53 24.42 29.17
CA CYS A 12 52.74 23.18 29.19
C CYS A 12 51.28 23.59 29.38
N CYS A 13 50.43 23.31 28.40
CA CYS A 13 48.99 23.13 28.39
C CYS A 13 48.32 23.75 27.14
N ARG A 14 48.54 23.15 25.97
CA ARG A 14 47.61 23.31 24.84
C ARG A 14 47.52 22.09 23.92
N PRO A 15 47.21 20.90 24.39
CA PRO A 15 46.70 19.86 23.48
C PRO A 15 45.21 19.51 23.67
N ILE A 16 44.57 19.96 24.79
CA ILE A 16 43.21 19.48 25.13
C ILE A 16 42.11 20.28 24.39
N GLU A 17 42.28 21.57 24.15
CA GLU A 17 41.27 22.37 23.46
C GLU A 17 41.15 22.06 21.96
N ILE A 18 42.28 21.74 21.29
CA ILE A 18 42.28 21.39 19.86
C ILE A 18 41.58 20.05 19.64
N GLY A 19 41.72 19.09 20.55
CA GLY A 19 41.03 17.81 20.48
C GLY A 19 39.53 17.92 20.68
N LEU A 20 39.09 18.78 21.61
CA LEU A 20 37.64 18.99 21.87
C LEU A 20 36.95 19.78 20.75
N PHE A 21 37.65 20.74 20.14
CA PHE A 21 37.12 21.50 18.99
C PHE A 21 36.95 20.59 17.79
N ASN A 22 37.91 19.73 17.50
CA ASN A 22 37.86 18.78 16.40
C ASN A 22 36.77 17.68 16.64
N ALA A 23 36.60 17.24 17.90
CA ALA A 23 35.54 16.30 18.23
C ALA A 23 34.13 16.89 18.06
N ARG A 24 33.92 18.16 18.42
CA ARG A 24 32.63 18.83 18.22
C ARG A 24 32.29 19.04 16.75
N GLU A 25 33.25 19.43 15.94
CA GLU A 25 33.06 19.55 14.48
C GLU A 25 32.74 18.20 13.83
N LEU A 26 33.45 17.12 14.22
CA LEU A 26 33.19 15.78 13.74
C LEU A 26 31.81 15.27 14.14
N LEU A 27 31.36 15.56 15.37
CA LEU A 27 30.03 15.22 15.83
C LEU A 27 28.94 15.99 15.08
N GLN A 28 29.15 17.28 14.84
CA GLN A 28 28.23 18.12 14.06
C GLN A 28 28.19 17.70 12.58
N HIS A 29 29.31 17.36 11.99
CA HIS A 29 29.39 16.85 10.62
C HIS A 29 28.68 15.51 10.50
N ASN A 30 28.92 14.60 11.45
CA ASN A 30 28.25 13.28 11.48
C ASN A 30 26.74 13.41 11.75
N ALA A 31 26.30 14.32 12.61
CA ALA A 31 24.89 14.62 12.81
C ALA A 31 24.24 15.18 11.53
N ARG A 32 24.89 16.15 10.88
CA ARG A 32 24.39 16.74 9.63
C ARG A 32 24.29 15.71 8.49
N THR A 33 25.30 14.83 8.33
CA THR A 33 25.27 13.78 7.31
C THR A 33 24.19 12.75 7.59
N ARG A 34 23.96 12.39 8.86
CA ARG A 34 22.84 11.51 9.24
C ARG A 34 21.48 12.16 8.96
N HIS A 35 21.28 13.43 9.27
CA HIS A 35 20.04 14.13 8.94
C HIS A 35 19.80 14.20 7.43
N LEU A 36 20.83 14.44 6.64
CA LEU A 36 20.71 14.47 5.17
C LEU A 36 20.43 13.08 4.60
N SER A 37 21.04 12.02 5.12
CA SER A 37 20.78 10.65 4.66
C SER A 37 19.37 10.19 5.02
N VAL A 38 18.88 10.53 6.23
CA VAL A 38 17.50 10.21 6.65
C VAL A 38 16.48 11.00 5.81
N ALA A 39 16.71 12.29 5.58
CA ALA A 39 15.82 13.09 4.73
C ALA A 39 15.76 12.53 3.29
N MET A 40 16.89 12.18 2.71
CA MET A 40 16.97 11.61 1.36
C MET A 40 16.34 10.21 1.27
N GLN A 41 16.34 9.41 2.35
CA GLN A 41 15.61 8.15 2.42
C GLN A 41 14.10 8.37 2.47
N ILE A 42 13.62 9.29 3.32
CA ILE A 42 12.21 9.65 3.43
C ILE A 42 11.66 10.13 2.09
N ASP A 43 12.42 10.98 1.37
CA ASP A 43 12.01 11.47 0.05
C ASP A 43 11.89 10.34 -0.99
N ARG A 44 12.80 9.37 -0.96
CA ARG A 44 12.76 8.22 -1.87
C ARG A 44 11.60 7.28 -1.56
N GLU A 45 11.35 6.98 -0.31
CA GLU A 45 10.23 6.14 0.12
C GLU A 45 8.89 6.80 -0.22
N ALA A 46 8.75 8.09 0.04
CA ALA A 46 7.56 8.85 -0.31
C ALA A 46 7.32 8.87 -1.83
N LEU A 47 8.34 9.09 -2.63
CA LEU A 47 8.25 9.08 -4.09
C LEU A 47 7.86 7.69 -4.62
N TYR A 48 8.42 6.63 -4.04
CA TYR A 48 8.07 5.25 -4.38
C TYR A 48 6.61 4.93 -4.05
N LEU A 49 6.14 5.31 -2.85
CA LEU A 49 4.76 5.12 -2.43
C LEU A 49 3.79 5.87 -3.35
N ILE A 50 4.05 7.12 -3.65
CA ILE A 50 3.23 7.92 -4.58
C ILE A 50 3.20 7.26 -5.96
N GLY A 51 4.34 6.78 -6.45
CA GLY A 51 4.44 6.08 -7.73
C GLY A 51 3.64 4.77 -7.76
N SER A 52 3.75 3.94 -6.71
CA SER A 52 3.05 2.66 -6.62
C SER A 52 1.53 2.83 -6.51
N TYR A 53 1.05 3.80 -5.71
CA TYR A 53 -0.38 4.14 -5.64
C TYR A 53 -0.89 4.77 -6.93
N GLY A 54 -0.10 5.61 -7.59
CA GLY A 54 -0.43 6.16 -8.91
C GLY A 54 -0.60 5.05 -9.96
N ALA A 55 0.31 4.08 -9.99
CA ALA A 55 0.21 2.93 -10.88
C ALA A 55 -1.02 2.06 -10.52
N LEU A 56 -1.31 1.84 -9.24
CA LEU A 56 -2.51 1.15 -8.79
C LEU A 56 -3.78 1.85 -9.26
N CYS A 57 -3.86 3.18 -9.15
CA CYS A 57 -4.98 3.97 -9.65
C CYS A 57 -5.21 3.74 -11.14
N ILE A 58 -4.15 3.76 -11.95
CA ILE A 58 -4.24 3.52 -13.40
C ILE A 58 -4.78 2.12 -13.69
N LEU A 59 -4.26 1.09 -12.99
CA LEU A 59 -4.73 -0.29 -13.14
C LEU A 59 -6.19 -0.46 -12.70
N CYS A 60 -6.59 0.15 -11.59
CA CYS A 60 -7.98 0.15 -11.13
C CYS A 60 -8.94 0.86 -12.10
N CYS A 61 -8.52 1.99 -12.68
CA CYS A 61 -9.28 2.66 -13.74
C CYS A 61 -9.41 1.75 -14.98
N ALA A 62 -8.35 1.06 -15.37
CA ALA A 62 -8.39 0.12 -16.50
C ALA A 62 -9.36 -1.05 -16.22
N VAL A 63 -9.31 -1.64 -15.00
CA VAL A 63 -10.27 -2.68 -14.57
C VAL A 63 -11.70 -2.15 -14.67
N ALA A 64 -11.96 -0.98 -14.08
CA ALA A 64 -13.29 -0.37 -14.09
C ALA A 64 -13.81 -0.12 -15.51
N LEU A 65 -12.99 0.43 -16.38
CA LEU A 65 -13.37 0.72 -17.78
C LEU A 65 -13.63 -0.55 -18.60
N ILE A 66 -12.81 -1.59 -18.41
CA ILE A 66 -12.97 -2.85 -19.14
C ILE A 66 -14.20 -3.59 -18.63
N ASP A 67 -14.40 -3.64 -17.31
CA ASP A 67 -15.57 -4.29 -16.71
C ASP A 67 -16.86 -3.59 -17.09
N LEU A 68 -16.90 -2.25 -17.13
CA LEU A 68 -18.06 -1.48 -17.62
C LEU A 68 -18.39 -1.74 -19.09
N ARG A 69 -17.39 -2.03 -19.92
CA ARG A 69 -17.59 -2.25 -21.36
C ARG A 69 -17.86 -3.70 -21.73
N HIS A 70 -17.19 -4.63 -21.07
CA HIS A 70 -17.16 -6.03 -21.47
C HIS A 70 -17.74 -6.98 -20.39
N GLY A 71 -17.93 -6.51 -19.14
CA GLY A 71 -18.36 -7.35 -18.02
C GLY A 71 -17.36 -8.45 -17.64
N ILE A 72 -16.09 -8.27 -17.99
CA ILE A 72 -15.04 -9.28 -17.77
C ILE A 72 -13.80 -8.57 -17.27
N ILE A 73 -13.20 -9.08 -16.18
CA ILE A 73 -11.90 -8.60 -15.69
C ILE A 73 -10.79 -9.48 -16.29
N PRO A 74 -9.89 -8.92 -17.14
CA PRO A 74 -8.80 -9.69 -17.73
C PRO A 74 -7.81 -10.20 -16.68
N ASN A 75 -7.36 -11.44 -16.84
CA ASN A 75 -6.44 -12.08 -15.90
C ASN A 75 -5.09 -11.32 -15.77
N TRP A 76 -4.62 -10.71 -16.85
CA TRP A 76 -3.36 -9.95 -16.84
C TRP A 76 -3.42 -8.69 -15.97
N LEU A 77 -4.59 -8.04 -15.87
CA LEU A 77 -4.79 -6.90 -14.97
C LEU A 77 -4.74 -7.31 -13.50
N ASN A 78 -5.40 -8.41 -13.15
CA ASN A 78 -5.33 -8.97 -11.80
C ASN A 78 -3.89 -9.36 -11.44
N LEU A 79 -3.17 -9.95 -12.39
CA LEU A 79 -1.76 -10.30 -12.21
C LEU A 79 -0.88 -9.05 -12.06
N ALA A 80 -1.14 -7.99 -12.82
CA ALA A 80 -0.42 -6.72 -12.71
C ALA A 80 -0.64 -6.05 -11.35
N ILE A 81 -1.89 -6.03 -10.85
CA ILE A 81 -2.23 -5.52 -9.52
C ILE A 81 -1.53 -6.33 -8.43
N ALA A 82 -1.54 -7.67 -8.53
CA ALA A 82 -0.88 -8.55 -7.58
C ALA A 82 0.64 -8.37 -7.59
N ALA A 83 1.26 -8.30 -8.78
CA ALA A 83 2.70 -8.10 -8.93
C ALA A 83 3.16 -6.74 -8.39
N LEU A 84 2.41 -5.68 -8.68
CA LEU A 84 2.68 -4.34 -8.16
C LEU A 84 2.55 -4.31 -6.63
N GLY A 85 1.52 -4.94 -6.07
CA GLY A 85 1.33 -5.06 -4.62
C GLY A 85 2.46 -5.84 -3.95
N LEU A 86 2.86 -6.96 -4.54
CA LEU A 86 3.95 -7.77 -4.02
C LEU A 86 5.29 -7.01 -4.06
N ALA A 87 5.57 -6.29 -5.17
CA ALA A 87 6.75 -5.43 -5.27
C ALA A 87 6.73 -4.33 -4.20
N ASN A 88 5.56 -3.72 -3.96
CA ASN A 88 5.39 -2.72 -2.90
C ASN A 88 5.71 -3.31 -1.52
N VAL A 89 5.15 -4.47 -1.15
CA VAL A 89 5.42 -5.13 0.14
C VAL A 89 6.90 -5.53 0.28
N VAL A 90 7.54 -6.05 -0.79
CA VAL A 90 8.97 -6.38 -0.77
C VAL A 90 9.84 -5.16 -0.45
N VAL A 91 9.53 -4.02 -1.04
CA VAL A 91 10.32 -2.79 -0.87
C VAL A 91 10.07 -2.14 0.50
N THR A 92 8.83 -2.16 1.00
CA THR A 92 8.45 -1.48 2.25
C THR A 92 8.65 -2.34 3.50
N GLU A 93 8.35 -3.63 3.43
CA GLU A 93 8.30 -4.54 4.58
C GLU A 93 9.28 -5.72 4.47
N GLY A 94 9.84 -5.93 3.28
CA GLY A 94 10.82 -6.96 3.02
C GLY A 94 10.23 -8.28 2.51
N THR A 95 11.14 -9.23 2.18
CA THR A 95 10.77 -10.48 1.49
C THR A 95 9.91 -11.42 2.35
N MET A 96 10.12 -11.47 3.66
CA MET A 96 9.33 -12.33 4.55
C MET A 96 7.88 -11.86 4.63
N ALA A 97 7.63 -10.55 4.69
CA ALA A 97 6.29 -9.98 4.62
C ALA A 97 5.61 -10.28 3.27
N ALA A 98 6.36 -10.26 2.18
CA ALA A 98 5.83 -10.60 0.86
C ALA A 98 5.37 -12.06 0.76
N PHE A 99 6.09 -13.01 1.36
CA PHE A 99 5.63 -14.40 1.44
C PHE A 99 4.36 -14.56 2.26
N THR A 100 4.22 -13.84 3.37
CA THR A 100 2.98 -13.84 4.17
C THR A 100 1.83 -13.20 3.42
N ALA A 101 2.04 -12.08 2.74
CA ALA A 101 1.04 -11.42 1.90
C ALA A 101 0.57 -12.33 0.75
N MET A 102 1.49 -13.04 0.11
CA MET A 102 1.17 -14.04 -0.92
C MET A 102 0.33 -15.19 -0.34
N GLY A 103 0.69 -15.71 0.83
CA GLY A 103 -0.08 -16.75 1.53
C GLY A 103 -1.50 -16.29 1.84
N ILE A 104 -1.68 -15.06 2.34
CA ILE A 104 -2.98 -14.44 2.60
C ILE A 104 -3.79 -14.31 1.31
N ALA A 105 -3.18 -13.84 0.23
CA ALA A 105 -3.86 -13.68 -1.07
C ALA A 105 -4.36 -15.02 -1.61
N VAL A 106 -3.57 -16.08 -1.53
CA VAL A 106 -3.96 -17.43 -1.91
C VAL A 106 -5.10 -17.94 -1.04
N LEU A 107 -5.01 -17.77 0.28
CA LEU A 107 -6.06 -18.18 1.22
C LEU A 107 -7.39 -17.46 0.94
N ILE A 108 -7.36 -16.16 0.74
CA ILE A 108 -8.54 -15.35 0.39
C ILE A 108 -9.10 -15.80 -0.97
N GLY A 109 -8.24 -16.02 -1.97
CA GLY A 109 -8.64 -16.55 -3.27
C GLY A 109 -9.36 -17.89 -3.16
N ILE A 110 -8.80 -18.84 -2.40
CA ILE A 110 -9.41 -20.15 -2.16
C ILE A 110 -10.74 -20.00 -1.42
N LEU A 111 -10.80 -19.16 -0.39
CA LEU A 111 -12.03 -18.92 0.38
C LEU A 111 -13.17 -18.41 -0.52
N PHE A 112 -12.91 -17.40 -1.35
CA PHE A 112 -13.93 -16.86 -2.26
C PHE A 112 -14.28 -17.81 -3.40
N LEU A 113 -13.32 -18.59 -3.91
CA LEU A 113 -13.60 -19.66 -4.87
C LEU A 113 -14.51 -20.73 -4.26
N LEU A 114 -14.24 -21.14 -3.03
CA LEU A 114 -15.07 -22.11 -2.33
C LEU A 114 -16.49 -21.56 -2.10
N LEU A 115 -16.58 -20.30 -1.63
CA LEU A 115 -17.87 -19.63 -1.44
C LEU A 115 -18.69 -19.57 -2.74
N GLN A 116 -18.05 -19.21 -3.85
CA GLN A 116 -18.67 -19.20 -5.17
C GLN A 116 -19.17 -20.62 -5.57
N ARG A 117 -18.34 -21.65 -5.38
CA ARG A 117 -18.71 -23.05 -5.70
C ARG A 117 -19.87 -23.54 -4.85
N VAL A 118 -19.87 -23.27 -3.56
CA VAL A 118 -20.96 -23.62 -2.64
C VAL A 118 -22.24 -22.88 -3.03
N TYR A 119 -22.15 -21.58 -3.33
CA TYR A 119 -23.32 -20.80 -3.76
C TYR A 119 -23.90 -21.32 -5.06
N PHE A 120 -23.08 -21.63 -6.05
CA PHE A 120 -23.51 -22.24 -7.32
C PHE A 120 -24.17 -23.60 -7.10
N ALA A 121 -23.59 -24.46 -6.23
CA ALA A 121 -24.16 -25.76 -5.93
C ALA A 121 -25.56 -25.69 -5.28
N LEU A 122 -25.78 -24.64 -4.43
CA LEU A 122 -27.03 -24.44 -3.71
C LEU A 122 -28.12 -23.75 -4.56
N ARG A 123 -27.73 -22.78 -5.38
CA ARG A 123 -28.65 -21.88 -6.07
C ARG A 123 -28.73 -22.09 -7.57
N GLN A 124 -27.78 -22.84 -8.17
CA GLN A 124 -27.66 -23.06 -9.63
C GLN A 124 -27.63 -21.75 -10.44
N VAL A 125 -27.17 -20.66 -9.80
CA VAL A 125 -27.03 -19.33 -10.39
C VAL A 125 -25.64 -18.82 -10.08
N ASP A 126 -24.96 -18.23 -11.06
CA ASP A 126 -23.67 -17.57 -10.87
C ASP A 126 -23.87 -16.32 -9.98
N GLY A 127 -23.41 -16.40 -8.72
CA GLY A 127 -23.56 -15.29 -7.76
C GLY A 127 -22.39 -14.31 -7.79
N LEU A 128 -21.16 -14.80 -7.96
CA LEU A 128 -19.94 -13.99 -7.98
C LEU A 128 -19.12 -14.37 -9.21
N GLY A 129 -18.66 -13.36 -9.97
CA GLY A 129 -17.81 -13.59 -11.13
C GLY A 129 -16.44 -14.16 -10.75
N LEU A 130 -15.92 -15.11 -11.53
CA LEU A 130 -14.54 -15.61 -11.34
C LEU A 130 -13.50 -14.49 -11.44
N GLY A 131 -13.79 -13.43 -12.20
CA GLY A 131 -12.96 -12.23 -12.29
C GLY A 131 -12.84 -11.50 -10.95
N ASP A 132 -13.97 -11.33 -10.25
CA ASP A 132 -14.04 -10.65 -8.96
C ASP A 132 -13.28 -11.41 -7.88
N VAL A 133 -13.37 -12.76 -7.89
CA VAL A 133 -12.60 -13.60 -6.96
C VAL A 133 -11.10 -13.42 -7.14
N LYS A 134 -10.62 -13.40 -8.38
CA LYS A 134 -9.21 -13.17 -8.69
C LYS A 134 -8.77 -11.75 -8.31
N PHE A 135 -9.64 -10.77 -8.53
CA PHE A 135 -9.39 -9.39 -8.12
C PHE A 135 -9.27 -9.27 -6.60
N LEU A 136 -10.16 -9.92 -5.84
CA LEU A 136 -10.10 -9.93 -4.37
C LEU A 136 -8.82 -10.59 -3.83
N ALA A 137 -8.36 -11.66 -4.48
CA ALA A 137 -7.08 -12.29 -4.15
C ALA A 137 -5.90 -11.33 -4.41
N ALA A 138 -5.90 -10.61 -5.53
CA ALA A 138 -4.88 -9.60 -5.83
C ALA A 138 -4.95 -8.40 -4.86
N ALA A 139 -6.16 -7.95 -4.53
CA ALA A 139 -6.42 -6.86 -3.59
C ALA A 139 -5.94 -7.20 -2.17
N ALA A 140 -6.02 -8.49 -1.76
CA ALA A 140 -5.57 -8.93 -0.44
C ALA A 140 -4.08 -8.68 -0.18
N ILE A 141 -3.24 -8.62 -1.23
CA ILE A 141 -1.82 -8.25 -1.11
C ILE A 141 -1.65 -6.79 -0.64
N TRP A 142 -2.56 -5.90 -1.07
CA TRP A 142 -2.52 -4.47 -0.76
C TRP A 142 -3.11 -4.12 0.60
N VAL A 143 -4.23 -4.76 0.95
CA VAL A 143 -5.03 -4.37 2.13
C VAL A 143 -4.92 -5.38 3.28
N GLY A 144 -4.29 -6.53 3.06
CA GLY A 144 -4.24 -7.62 4.03
C GLY A 144 -5.61 -8.29 4.25
N ALA A 145 -5.62 -9.33 5.10
CA ALA A 145 -6.85 -10.06 5.43
C ALA A 145 -7.89 -9.17 6.12
N THR A 146 -7.45 -8.27 7.00
CA THR A 146 -8.32 -7.36 7.77
C THR A 146 -8.94 -6.26 6.91
N GLY A 147 -8.32 -5.92 5.77
CA GLY A 147 -8.84 -4.91 4.86
C GLY A 147 -9.89 -5.43 3.89
N ILE A 148 -9.97 -6.74 3.64
CA ILE A 148 -10.95 -7.32 2.71
C ILE A 148 -12.39 -7.03 3.11
N PRO A 149 -12.84 -7.20 4.37
CA PRO A 149 -14.19 -6.84 4.78
C PRO A 149 -14.51 -5.36 4.54
N THR A 150 -13.57 -4.46 4.83
CA THR A 150 -13.73 -3.02 4.60
C THR A 150 -13.85 -2.69 3.12
N LEU A 151 -13.01 -3.31 2.27
CA LEU A 151 -13.06 -3.18 0.82
C LEU A 151 -14.43 -3.61 0.28
N LEU A 152 -14.92 -4.79 0.69
CA LEU A 152 -16.22 -5.30 0.28
C LEU A 152 -17.37 -4.43 0.76
N LEU A 153 -17.29 -3.90 1.98
CA LEU A 153 -18.30 -2.97 2.52
C LEU A 153 -18.36 -1.69 1.68
N ILE A 154 -17.23 -1.08 1.37
CA ILE A 154 -17.16 0.12 0.52
C ILE A 154 -17.72 -0.19 -0.87
N ALA A 155 -17.31 -1.31 -1.49
CA ALA A 155 -17.80 -1.72 -2.79
C ALA A 155 -19.32 -1.96 -2.78
N ALA A 156 -19.84 -2.62 -1.75
CA ALA A 156 -21.28 -2.89 -1.61
C ALA A 156 -22.09 -1.61 -1.42
N ILE A 157 -21.63 -0.69 -0.57
CA ILE A 157 -22.31 0.61 -0.35
C ILE A 157 -22.31 1.42 -1.65
N ALA A 158 -21.19 1.48 -2.37
CA ALA A 158 -21.10 2.18 -3.64
C ALA A 158 -22.03 1.58 -4.71
N ALA A 159 -22.05 0.25 -4.83
CA ALA A 159 -22.94 -0.46 -5.75
C ALA A 159 -24.42 -0.23 -5.42
N LEU A 160 -24.78 -0.30 -4.13
CA LEU A 160 -26.14 -0.05 -3.66
C LEU A 160 -26.56 1.42 -3.89
N GLY A 161 -25.63 2.36 -3.69
CA GLY A 161 -25.87 3.77 -3.96
C GLY A 161 -26.16 4.05 -5.42
N VAL A 162 -25.41 3.44 -6.35
CA VAL A 162 -25.67 3.57 -7.79
C VAL A 162 -26.97 2.89 -8.18
N ALA A 163 -27.23 1.66 -7.70
CA ALA A 163 -28.46 0.94 -7.96
C ALA A 163 -29.70 1.71 -7.47
N GLY A 164 -29.63 2.25 -6.24
CA GLY A 164 -30.69 3.07 -5.68
C GLY A 164 -30.92 4.38 -6.44
N GLY A 165 -29.83 5.05 -6.84
CA GLY A 165 -29.91 6.26 -7.67
C GLY A 165 -30.56 6.03 -9.01
N LEU A 166 -30.24 4.93 -9.69
CA LEU A 166 -30.88 4.56 -10.97
C LEU A 166 -32.37 4.24 -10.81
N GLN A 167 -32.77 3.58 -9.71
CA GLN A 167 -34.18 3.32 -9.42
C GLN A 167 -34.96 4.62 -9.19
N LEU A 168 -34.39 5.56 -8.41
CA LEU A 168 -35.00 6.87 -8.15
C LEU A 168 -35.11 7.73 -9.42
N ALA A 169 -34.21 7.54 -10.38
CA ALA A 169 -34.24 8.20 -11.68
C ALA A 169 -35.25 7.57 -12.67
N GLY A 170 -36.08 6.62 -12.22
CA GLY A 170 -37.14 6.01 -13.02
C GLY A 170 -36.69 4.93 -14.03
N HIS A 171 -35.45 4.45 -13.90
CA HIS A 171 -34.97 3.32 -14.70
C HIS A 171 -35.53 2.03 -14.11
N GLU A 172 -36.46 1.35 -14.85
CA GLU A 172 -36.92 0.02 -14.46
C GLU A 172 -35.75 -0.97 -14.49
N MET A 173 -35.25 -1.34 -13.32
CA MET A 173 -34.26 -2.40 -13.16
C MET A 173 -34.92 -3.74 -13.47
N LYS A 174 -34.75 -4.24 -14.69
CA LYS A 174 -35.12 -5.62 -15.01
C LYS A 174 -34.17 -6.56 -14.24
N ARG A 175 -34.70 -7.69 -13.75
CA ARG A 175 -33.93 -8.74 -13.02
C ARG A 175 -32.68 -9.24 -13.73
N GLN A 176 -32.51 -8.91 -15.01
CA GLN A 176 -31.38 -9.30 -15.87
C GLN A 176 -30.36 -8.19 -16.10
N THR A 177 -30.54 -6.98 -15.51
CA THR A 177 -29.53 -5.93 -15.62
C THR A 177 -28.32 -6.30 -14.76
N SER A 178 -27.35 -6.98 -15.35
CA SER A 178 -26.06 -7.28 -14.72
C SER A 178 -25.30 -5.97 -14.54
N ILE A 179 -25.25 -5.46 -13.32
CA ILE A 179 -24.40 -4.30 -12.99
C ILE A 179 -22.98 -4.85 -12.84
N PRO A 180 -21.99 -4.37 -13.62
CA PRO A 180 -20.62 -4.79 -13.46
C PRO A 180 -20.12 -4.40 -12.07
N PHE A 181 -19.60 -5.38 -11.31
CA PHE A 181 -19.18 -5.15 -9.92
C PHE A 181 -17.72 -4.68 -9.80
N GLY A 182 -16.92 -4.89 -10.85
CA GLY A 182 -15.49 -4.52 -10.89
C GLY A 182 -15.18 -3.07 -10.57
N PRO A 183 -15.93 -2.06 -11.06
CA PRO A 183 -15.68 -0.65 -10.73
C PRO A 183 -15.81 -0.36 -9.23
N PHE A 184 -16.75 -1.02 -8.55
CA PHE A 184 -16.97 -0.84 -7.11
C PHE A 184 -15.87 -1.52 -6.29
N LEU A 185 -15.40 -2.69 -6.74
CA LEU A 185 -14.24 -3.35 -6.14
C LEU A 185 -12.96 -2.51 -6.31
N ALA A 186 -12.76 -1.94 -7.50
CA ALA A 186 -11.62 -1.06 -7.77
C ALA A 186 -11.65 0.19 -6.88
N LEU A 187 -12.82 0.80 -6.69
CA LEU A 187 -13.01 1.92 -5.76
C LEU A 187 -12.73 1.48 -4.32
N GLY A 188 -13.25 0.34 -3.89
CA GLY A 188 -12.98 -0.23 -2.57
C GLY A 188 -11.48 -0.44 -2.33
N LEU A 189 -10.74 -0.97 -3.32
CA LEU A 189 -9.30 -1.17 -3.23
C LEU A 189 -8.53 0.15 -3.09
N LEU A 190 -8.94 1.21 -3.76
CA LEU A 190 -8.28 2.52 -3.67
C LEU A 190 -8.54 3.23 -2.34
N VAL A 191 -9.75 3.10 -1.81
CA VAL A 191 -10.17 3.79 -0.57
C VAL A 191 -9.68 3.08 0.69
N THR A 192 -9.67 1.73 0.69
CA THR A 192 -9.35 0.94 1.89
C THR A 192 -7.97 1.24 2.48
N PRO A 193 -6.85 1.31 1.73
CA PRO A 193 -5.54 1.62 2.30
C PRO A 193 -5.48 3.02 2.90
N ALA A 194 -6.13 3.99 2.26
CA ALA A 194 -6.22 5.36 2.77
C ALA A 194 -7.01 5.41 4.09
N LEU A 195 -8.09 4.65 4.21
CA LEU A 195 -8.87 4.55 5.44
C LEU A 195 -8.09 3.84 6.55
N GLN A 196 -7.39 2.75 6.22
CA GLN A 196 -6.55 2.03 7.18
C GLN A 196 -5.43 2.92 7.74
N SER A 197 -4.75 3.70 6.88
CA SER A 197 -3.71 4.62 7.31
C SER A 197 -4.26 5.73 8.21
N TRP A 198 -5.46 6.24 7.91
CA TRP A 198 -6.11 7.25 8.74
C TRP A 198 -6.52 6.69 10.12
N LEU A 199 -7.06 5.47 10.17
CA LEU A 199 -7.42 4.80 11.42
C LEU A 199 -6.21 4.41 12.27
N ALA A 200 -5.06 4.14 11.67
CA ALA A 200 -3.83 3.84 12.39
C ALA A 200 -3.17 5.08 13.02
N LEU A 201 -3.54 6.29 12.56
CA LEU A 201 -3.00 7.56 13.06
C LEU A 201 -3.82 8.17 14.21
N ASN A 202 -5.04 7.66 14.47
CA ASN A 202 -5.94 8.10 15.53
C ASN A 202 -6.09 7.05 16.63
#